data_7270db4d6765d9fe321a03d65b1564b9
#
_entry.id   7270db4d6765d9fe321a03d65b1564b9
#
_cell.length_a   1.000
_cell.length_b   1.000
_cell.length_c   1.000
_cell.angle_alpha   90.00
_cell.angle_beta   90.00
_cell.angle_gamma   90.00
#
_symmetry.space_group_name_H-M   'P 1'
#
loop_
_entity.id
_entity.type
_entity.pdbx_description
1 polymer ?
#
loop_
_entity_poly.entity_id
_entity_poly.type
_entity_poly.pdbx_seq_one_letter_code
_entity_poly.pdbx_strand_id
1 'polypeptide(L)'
;MQGYYFYKLEPETKVDKQPSSKLSFLLSLVKDYGLFLFLGCGEYDSELNCNFNSGIVFEPSGEICGRHRKIISHGIGAESWARTADVLKPIDCLNIKVGVLVCADAWYSEHAKKMQKKGAQIIIDIAAWPPTEVCGNPLGAWEKCSSVTGLPVLVCNQTGKTEWMDMTIGQSVVIEHGKVKFSYNGKQAVLLFEWDEVTGIVISKKFEVIFI
;
A
#
# COMPACT_ATOMS: atom_id res chain seq x y z
N MET A 1 -0.61 3.19 6.80
CA MET A 1 -0.41 1.84 7.41
C MET A 1 -0.75 1.91 8.88
N GLN A 2 -1.78 1.20 9.28
CA GLN A 2 -2.23 1.20 10.67
C GLN A 2 -1.29 0.35 11.53
N GLY A 3 -0.74 0.93 12.59
CA GLY A 3 -0.04 0.17 13.61
C GLY A 3 1.43 -0.18 13.37
N TYR A 4 2.09 0.38 12.36
CA TYR A 4 3.48 0.04 12.03
C TYR A 4 4.44 0.11 13.21
N TYR A 5 4.44 1.24 13.95
CA TYR A 5 5.22 1.37 15.20
C TYR A 5 4.47 0.84 16.42
N PHE A 6 3.16 0.86 16.37
CA PHE A 6 2.31 0.49 17.51
C PHE A 6 2.61 -0.91 18.03
N TYR A 7 2.66 -1.90 17.14
CA TYR A 7 2.94 -3.28 17.54
C TYR A 7 4.36 -3.51 18.06
N LYS A 8 5.30 -2.61 17.74
CA LYS A 8 6.64 -2.66 18.33
C LYS A 8 6.68 -2.07 19.74
N LEU A 9 5.97 -0.96 19.96
CA LEU A 9 5.99 -0.21 21.19
C LEU A 9 5.10 -0.82 22.26
N GLU A 10 4.06 -1.53 21.83
CA GLU A 10 3.14 -2.25 22.69
C GLU A 10 3.12 -3.74 22.32
N PRO A 11 4.18 -4.49 22.67
CA PRO A 11 4.33 -5.89 22.28
C PRO A 11 3.23 -6.81 22.83
N GLU A 12 2.55 -6.41 23.89
CA GLU A 12 1.40 -7.13 24.47
C GLU A 12 0.14 -7.00 23.60
N THR A 13 0.12 -6.02 22.68
CA THR A 13 -1.02 -5.84 21.79
C THR A 13 -1.00 -6.91 20.71
N LYS A 14 -2.06 -7.72 20.71
CA LYS A 14 -2.23 -8.76 19.70
C LYS A 14 -2.61 -8.16 18.35
N VAL A 15 -1.96 -8.63 17.30
CA VAL A 15 -2.34 -8.35 15.92
C VAL A 15 -3.65 -9.09 15.61
N ASP A 16 -4.62 -8.38 15.03
CA ASP A 16 -5.93 -8.96 14.73
C ASP A 16 -5.86 -9.93 13.53
N LYS A 17 -6.73 -10.94 13.56
CA LYS A 17 -7.13 -11.62 12.32
C LYS A 17 -7.87 -10.64 11.42
N GLN A 18 -7.74 -10.81 10.11
CA GLN A 18 -8.46 -9.98 9.16
C GLN A 18 -9.59 -10.78 8.48
N PRO A 19 -10.77 -10.16 8.28
CA PRO A 19 -11.12 -8.78 8.63
C PRO A 19 -11.32 -8.59 10.14
N SER A 20 -10.73 -7.54 10.69
CA SER A 20 -10.93 -7.16 12.08
C SER A 20 -12.28 -6.44 12.27
N SER A 21 -12.94 -6.68 13.40
CA SER A 21 -14.16 -5.94 13.78
C SER A 21 -13.95 -4.42 13.87
N LYS A 22 -12.72 -3.97 14.08
CA LYS A 22 -12.33 -2.55 14.06
C LYS A 22 -12.53 -1.89 12.70
N LEU A 23 -12.63 -2.69 11.63
CA LEU A 23 -12.86 -2.22 10.26
C LEU A 23 -14.35 -2.15 9.89
N SER A 24 -15.26 -2.49 10.78
CA SER A 24 -16.70 -2.62 10.47
C SER A 24 -17.29 -1.38 9.80
N PHE A 25 -16.99 -0.18 10.30
CA PHE A 25 -17.42 1.07 9.69
C PHE A 25 -16.84 1.27 8.28
N LEU A 26 -15.54 1.03 8.12
CA LEU A 26 -14.89 1.18 6.81
C LEU A 26 -15.44 0.17 5.79
N LEU A 27 -15.68 -1.06 6.22
CA LEU A 27 -16.26 -2.10 5.37
C LEU A 27 -17.75 -1.85 5.04
N SER A 28 -18.50 -1.14 5.89
CA SER A 28 -19.84 -0.68 5.50
C SER A 28 -19.77 0.33 4.35
N LEU A 29 -18.83 1.28 4.38
CA LEU A 29 -18.62 2.21 3.27
C LEU A 29 -18.22 1.48 1.97
N VAL A 30 -17.35 0.46 2.08
CA VAL A 30 -16.96 -0.37 0.92
C VAL A 30 -18.21 -0.98 0.26
N LYS A 31 -19.12 -1.53 1.04
CA LYS A 31 -20.37 -2.12 0.56
C LYS A 31 -21.36 -1.07 0.00
N ASP A 32 -21.57 -0.01 0.76
CA ASP A 32 -22.56 1.02 0.43
C ASP A 32 -22.23 1.74 -0.89
N TYR A 33 -20.93 1.91 -1.16
CA TYR A 33 -20.45 2.62 -2.35
C TYR A 33 -19.86 1.69 -3.43
N GLY A 34 -19.86 0.37 -3.24
CA GLY A 34 -19.38 -0.58 -4.22
C GLY A 34 -17.88 -0.46 -4.51
N LEU A 35 -17.06 -0.23 -3.49
CA LEU A 35 -15.64 0.09 -3.62
C LEU A 35 -14.73 -1.13 -3.49
N PHE A 36 -13.57 -1.08 -4.13
CA PHE A 36 -12.41 -1.88 -3.70
C PHE A 36 -11.60 -1.08 -2.69
N LEU A 37 -11.24 -1.70 -1.58
CA LEU A 37 -10.40 -1.10 -0.54
C LEU A 37 -9.04 -1.81 -0.46
N PHE A 38 -7.96 -1.07 -0.68
CA PHE A 38 -6.59 -1.51 -0.49
C PHE A 38 -6.07 -0.99 0.85
N LEU A 39 -5.94 -1.86 1.83
CA LEU A 39 -5.64 -1.47 3.21
C LEU A 39 -4.33 -2.09 3.69
N GLY A 40 -3.40 -1.25 4.17
CA GLY A 40 -2.19 -1.70 4.89
C GLY A 40 -2.48 -1.90 6.37
N CYS A 41 -2.28 -3.11 6.87
CA CYS A 41 -2.54 -3.44 8.28
C CYS A 41 -1.69 -4.61 8.79
N GLY A 42 -1.68 -4.78 10.12
CA GLY A 42 -1.23 -6.02 10.73
C GLY A 42 -2.22 -7.14 10.47
N GLU A 43 -1.72 -8.32 10.19
CA GLU A 43 -2.48 -9.56 9.96
C GLU A 43 -1.93 -10.68 10.83
N TYR A 44 -2.75 -11.27 11.69
CA TYR A 44 -2.41 -12.51 12.37
C TYR A 44 -2.92 -13.70 11.56
N ASP A 45 -2.01 -14.61 11.24
CA ASP A 45 -2.32 -15.88 10.61
C ASP A 45 -2.35 -17.00 11.66
N SER A 46 -3.53 -17.59 11.88
CA SER A 46 -3.72 -18.62 12.91
C SER A 46 -3.19 -19.99 12.50
N GLU A 47 -3.04 -20.26 11.20
CA GLU A 47 -2.50 -21.54 10.72
C GLU A 47 -0.98 -21.55 10.88
N LEU A 48 -0.34 -20.43 10.55
CA LEU A 48 1.11 -20.26 10.67
C LEU A 48 1.53 -19.78 12.07
N ASN A 49 0.57 -19.39 12.91
CA ASN A 49 0.79 -18.81 14.24
C ASN A 49 1.80 -17.67 14.24
N CYS A 50 1.67 -16.74 13.31
CA CYS A 50 2.56 -15.59 13.19
C CYS A 50 1.84 -14.35 12.62
N ASN A 51 2.50 -13.20 12.77
CA ASN A 51 2.00 -11.93 12.31
C ASN A 51 2.66 -11.54 10.99
N PHE A 52 1.91 -10.83 10.14
CA PHE A 52 2.40 -10.23 8.91
C PHE A 52 2.06 -8.75 8.84
N ASN A 53 2.89 -7.99 8.14
CA ASN A 53 2.56 -6.66 7.64
C ASN A 53 1.97 -6.87 6.24
N SER A 54 0.69 -6.55 6.05
CA SER A 54 -0.05 -6.95 4.87
C SER A 54 -0.77 -5.79 4.20
N GLY A 55 -0.78 -5.81 2.86
CA GLY A 55 -1.75 -5.10 2.04
C GLY A 55 -2.92 -6.04 1.75
N ILE A 56 -4.08 -5.76 2.31
CA ILE A 56 -5.30 -6.56 2.13
C ILE A 56 -6.25 -5.82 1.21
N VAL A 57 -6.85 -6.56 0.28
CA VAL A 57 -7.83 -6.02 -0.66
C VAL A 57 -9.20 -6.58 -0.34
N PHE A 58 -10.13 -5.67 -0.10
CA PHE A 58 -11.54 -5.96 0.08
C PHE A 58 -12.29 -5.60 -1.20
N GLU A 59 -13.14 -6.49 -1.65
CA GLU A 59 -14.03 -6.27 -2.78
C GLU A 59 -15.34 -5.57 -2.36
N PRO A 60 -16.19 -5.13 -3.31
CA PRO A 60 -17.44 -4.44 -3.02
C PRO A 60 -18.40 -5.17 -2.08
N SER A 61 -18.32 -6.48 -1.96
CA SER A 61 -19.06 -7.26 -0.95
C SER A 61 -18.56 -7.04 0.48
N GLY A 62 -17.39 -6.41 0.66
CA GLY A 62 -16.69 -6.29 1.93
C GLY A 62 -15.90 -7.53 2.33
N GLU A 63 -15.81 -8.52 1.46
CA GLU A 63 -14.99 -9.71 1.66
C GLU A 63 -13.56 -9.51 1.16
N ILE A 64 -12.62 -10.31 1.66
CA ILE A 64 -11.23 -10.26 1.22
C ILE A 64 -11.11 -11.00 -0.11
N CYS A 65 -10.81 -10.28 -1.20
CA CYS A 65 -10.52 -10.88 -2.51
C CYS A 65 -9.03 -11.18 -2.71
N GLY A 66 -8.14 -10.58 -1.91
CA GLY A 66 -6.72 -10.87 -2.01
C GLY A 66 -5.89 -10.21 -0.93
N ARG A 67 -4.62 -10.63 -0.86
CA ARG A 67 -3.64 -10.07 0.07
C ARG A 67 -2.23 -10.18 -0.48
N HIS A 68 -1.41 -9.21 -0.11
CA HIS A 68 0.04 -9.23 -0.27
C HIS A 68 0.68 -9.07 1.10
N ARG A 69 1.44 -10.04 1.54
CA ARG A 69 2.23 -9.98 2.78
C ARG A 69 3.61 -9.44 2.44
N LYS A 70 4.06 -8.45 3.18
CA LYS A 70 5.33 -7.77 2.93
C LYS A 70 6.49 -8.76 2.85
N ILE A 71 7.31 -8.60 1.81
CA ILE A 71 8.46 -9.46 1.53
C ILE A 71 9.73 -8.91 2.14
N ILE A 72 9.90 -7.59 2.05
CA ILE A 72 11.08 -6.92 2.55
C ILE A 72 10.83 -6.40 3.96
N SER A 73 11.40 -7.06 4.94
CA SER A 73 11.49 -6.58 6.32
C SER A 73 12.92 -6.68 6.79
N HIS A 74 13.37 -5.69 7.52
CA HIS A 74 14.72 -5.72 8.09
C HIS A 74 14.82 -6.64 9.33
N GLY A 75 13.72 -7.25 9.79
CA GLY A 75 13.65 -8.14 10.96
C GLY A 75 13.99 -7.47 12.30
N ILE A 76 14.40 -6.22 12.25
CA ILE A 76 14.77 -5.37 13.38
C ILE A 76 13.98 -4.05 13.28
N GLY A 77 13.99 -3.30 14.36
CA GLY A 77 13.35 -1.99 14.34
C GLY A 77 11.82 -2.09 14.38
N ALA A 78 11.14 -1.24 13.62
CA ALA A 78 9.69 -1.07 13.67
C ALA A 78 8.88 -2.27 13.19
N GLU A 79 9.48 -3.18 12.41
CA GLU A 79 8.80 -4.35 11.83
C GLU A 79 9.20 -5.68 12.49
N SER A 80 9.89 -5.65 13.64
CA SER A 80 10.31 -6.87 14.36
C SER A 80 9.15 -7.77 14.79
N TRP A 81 7.93 -7.27 14.81
CA TRP A 81 6.71 -7.98 15.14
C TRP A 81 6.16 -8.85 13.99
N ALA A 82 6.61 -8.63 12.76
CA ALA A 82 6.05 -9.25 11.58
C ALA A 82 7.05 -10.19 10.89
N ARG A 83 6.54 -11.34 10.45
CA ARG A 83 7.25 -12.27 9.57
C ARG A 83 7.19 -11.78 8.13
N THR A 84 8.22 -12.08 7.34
CA THR A 84 8.23 -11.87 5.89
C THR A 84 7.55 -13.00 5.15
N ALA A 85 7.05 -12.69 3.94
CA ALA A 85 6.54 -13.67 2.99
C ALA A 85 7.42 -13.70 1.73
N ASP A 86 7.07 -14.57 0.79
CA ASP A 86 7.82 -14.77 -0.46
C ASP A 86 6.90 -14.81 -1.70
N VAL A 87 5.59 -14.64 -1.50
CA VAL A 87 4.60 -14.75 -2.56
C VAL A 87 4.33 -13.39 -3.20
N LEU A 88 4.59 -13.30 -4.51
CA LEU A 88 4.22 -12.19 -5.38
C LEU A 88 3.15 -12.65 -6.36
N LYS A 89 1.89 -12.24 -6.13
CA LYS A 89 0.75 -12.56 -6.97
C LYS A 89 -0.15 -11.33 -7.11
N PRO A 90 -0.45 -10.88 -8.35
CA PRO A 90 -1.47 -9.86 -8.56
C PRO A 90 -2.83 -10.32 -8.06
N ILE A 91 -3.66 -9.37 -7.69
CA ILE A 91 -5.00 -9.57 -7.17
C ILE A 91 -5.99 -9.19 -8.27
N ASP A 92 -6.96 -10.05 -8.53
CA ASP A 92 -8.02 -9.78 -9.50
C ASP A 92 -9.05 -8.81 -8.86
N CYS A 93 -9.25 -7.66 -9.51
CA CYS A 93 -10.18 -6.63 -9.10
C CYS A 93 -11.11 -6.31 -10.27
N LEU A 94 -12.22 -7.04 -10.39
CA LEU A 94 -13.12 -6.99 -11.55
C LEU A 94 -12.36 -7.26 -12.88
N ASN A 95 -12.22 -6.23 -13.70
CA ASN A 95 -11.65 -6.33 -15.05
C ASN A 95 -10.12 -6.16 -15.08
N ILE A 96 -9.50 -5.83 -13.94
CA ILE A 96 -8.07 -5.54 -13.86
C ILE A 96 -7.35 -6.44 -12.85
N LYS A 97 -6.07 -6.66 -13.10
CA LYS A 97 -5.15 -7.27 -12.14
C LYS A 97 -4.26 -6.22 -11.51
N VAL A 98 -4.31 -6.13 -10.20
CA VAL A 98 -3.57 -5.14 -9.42
C VAL A 98 -2.38 -5.81 -8.72
N GLY A 99 -1.18 -5.31 -8.97
CA GLY A 99 -0.01 -5.65 -8.16
C GLY A 99 0.00 -4.82 -6.89
N VAL A 100 -0.06 -5.46 -5.73
CA VAL A 100 0.00 -4.77 -4.44
C VAL A 100 1.39 -4.93 -3.86
N LEU A 101 2.00 -3.82 -3.44
CA LEU A 101 3.24 -3.76 -2.68
C LEU A 101 3.01 -3.09 -1.34
N VAL A 102 3.89 -3.35 -0.38
CA VAL A 102 3.86 -2.72 0.93
C VAL A 102 5.20 -2.02 1.20
N CYS A 103 5.18 -0.68 1.08
CA CYS A 103 6.28 0.19 1.49
C CYS A 103 7.62 -0.20 0.82
N ALA A 104 8.64 -0.63 1.58
CA ALA A 104 9.96 -0.99 1.08
C ALA A 104 10.00 -2.20 0.11
N ASP A 105 8.90 -2.88 -0.15
CA ASP A 105 8.84 -3.88 -1.23
C ASP A 105 9.14 -3.25 -2.59
N ALA A 106 8.77 -1.97 -2.78
CA ALA A 106 9.05 -1.22 -4.00
C ALA A 106 10.55 -0.88 -4.19
N TRP A 107 11.37 -1.00 -3.15
CA TRP A 107 12.82 -0.81 -3.27
C TRP A 107 13.44 -1.75 -4.30
N TYR A 108 12.90 -2.96 -4.39
CA TYR A 108 13.31 -3.96 -5.36
C TYR A 108 12.34 -3.98 -6.55
N SER A 109 12.64 -3.21 -7.58
CA SER A 109 11.78 -3.10 -8.77
C SER A 109 11.47 -4.45 -9.46
N GLU A 110 12.26 -5.50 -9.15
CA GLU A 110 11.98 -6.86 -9.59
C GLU A 110 10.66 -7.43 -9.02
N HIS A 111 10.17 -6.92 -7.88
CA HIS A 111 8.86 -7.27 -7.36
C HIS A 111 7.75 -6.76 -8.31
N ALA A 112 7.82 -5.50 -8.70
CA ALA A 112 6.90 -4.94 -9.69
C ALA A 112 6.97 -5.68 -11.04
N LYS A 113 8.18 -6.01 -11.52
CA LYS A 113 8.35 -6.82 -12.74
C LYS A 113 7.72 -8.21 -12.63
N LYS A 114 7.87 -8.88 -11.50
CA LYS A 114 7.22 -10.18 -11.27
C LYS A 114 5.70 -10.06 -11.26
N MET A 115 5.15 -9.00 -10.67
CA MET A 115 3.71 -8.71 -10.72
C MET A 115 3.24 -8.47 -12.16
N GLN A 116 3.96 -7.62 -12.93
CA GLN A 116 3.68 -7.37 -14.35
C GLN A 116 3.68 -8.65 -15.18
N LYS A 117 4.72 -9.49 -15.04
CA LYS A 117 4.82 -10.78 -15.75
C LYS A 117 3.66 -11.73 -15.45
N LYS A 118 3.02 -11.57 -14.30
CA LYS A 118 1.83 -12.32 -13.88
C LYS A 118 0.52 -11.62 -14.25
N GLY A 119 0.60 -10.56 -15.07
CA GLY A 119 -0.55 -9.87 -15.64
C GLY A 119 -1.04 -8.65 -14.87
N ALA A 120 -0.31 -8.15 -13.88
CA ALA A 120 -0.66 -6.86 -13.28
C ALA A 120 -0.66 -5.74 -14.31
N GLN A 121 -1.67 -4.90 -14.26
CA GLN A 121 -1.89 -3.75 -15.16
C GLN A 121 -1.58 -2.42 -14.45
N ILE A 122 -1.51 -2.44 -13.14
CA ILE A 122 -1.21 -1.30 -12.27
C ILE A 122 -0.52 -1.82 -10.99
N ILE A 123 0.33 -1.00 -10.41
CA ILE A 123 0.95 -1.26 -9.11
C ILE A 123 0.38 -0.27 -8.09
N ILE A 124 -0.10 -0.78 -6.96
CA ILE A 124 -0.47 0.02 -5.79
C ILE A 124 0.53 -0.27 -4.67
N ASP A 125 1.19 0.76 -4.17
CA ASP A 125 2.05 0.66 -2.99
C ASP A 125 1.39 1.37 -1.80
N ILE A 126 1.16 0.62 -0.74
CA ILE A 126 0.60 1.11 0.51
C ILE A 126 1.76 1.35 1.46
N ALA A 127 2.09 2.62 1.73
CA ALA A 127 3.34 2.99 2.35
C ALA A 127 3.21 3.78 3.65
N ALA A 128 4.20 3.62 4.52
CA ALA A 128 4.58 4.52 5.59
C ALA A 128 6.08 4.79 5.43
N TRP A 129 6.43 5.56 4.42
CA TRP A 129 7.80 5.67 3.93
C TRP A 129 8.20 7.13 3.68
N PRO A 130 8.78 7.82 4.68
CA PRO A 130 9.30 9.17 4.51
C PRO A 130 10.68 9.15 3.85
N PRO A 131 11.05 10.18 3.06
CA PRO A 131 12.37 10.33 2.48
C PRO A 131 13.38 10.84 3.54
N THR A 132 13.98 9.92 4.28
CA THR A 132 15.00 10.22 5.29
C THR A 132 16.30 9.49 4.96
N GLU A 133 17.42 9.87 5.59
CA GLU A 133 18.70 9.17 5.41
C GLU A 133 18.59 7.68 5.72
N VAL A 134 17.80 7.31 6.74
CA VAL A 134 17.60 5.91 7.13
C VAL A 134 16.66 5.17 6.17
N CYS A 135 15.60 5.86 5.71
CA CYS A 135 14.58 5.27 4.83
C CYS A 135 14.94 5.35 3.33
N GLY A 136 15.98 6.11 2.99
CA GLY A 136 16.43 6.28 1.61
C GLY A 136 15.52 7.19 0.76
N ASN A 137 15.50 6.94 -0.54
CA ASN A 137 14.70 7.70 -1.50
C ASN A 137 13.52 6.86 -2.02
N PRO A 138 12.35 6.90 -1.36
CA PRO A 138 11.18 6.14 -1.79
C PRO A 138 10.68 6.57 -3.17
N LEU A 139 10.73 7.86 -3.50
CA LEU A 139 10.28 8.36 -4.80
C LEU A 139 11.05 7.70 -5.94
N GLY A 140 12.38 7.66 -5.85
CA GLY A 140 13.22 7.00 -6.86
C GLY A 140 12.94 5.49 -6.98
N ALA A 141 12.57 4.82 -5.89
CA ALA A 141 12.16 3.42 -5.92
C ALA A 141 10.85 3.22 -6.69
N TRP A 142 9.84 4.06 -6.45
CA TRP A 142 8.56 4.01 -7.15
C TRP A 142 8.69 4.38 -8.63
N GLU A 143 9.48 5.43 -8.96
CA GLU A 143 9.80 5.81 -10.35
C GLU A 143 10.47 4.65 -11.09
N LYS A 144 11.40 3.97 -10.44
CA LYS A 144 12.06 2.80 -11.01
C LYS A 144 11.08 1.65 -11.25
N CYS A 145 10.16 1.37 -10.31
CA CYS A 145 9.12 0.36 -10.50
C CYS A 145 8.28 0.66 -11.74
N SER A 146 7.82 1.90 -11.90
CA SER A 146 7.04 2.32 -13.08
C SER A 146 7.87 2.26 -14.36
N SER A 147 9.11 2.75 -14.34
CA SER A 147 10.00 2.76 -15.49
C SER A 147 10.29 1.36 -16.05
N VAL A 148 10.59 0.39 -15.16
CA VAL A 148 10.98 -0.97 -15.60
C VAL A 148 9.80 -1.84 -16.02
N THR A 149 8.58 -1.47 -15.58
CA THR A 149 7.35 -2.21 -15.90
C THR A 149 6.52 -1.53 -16.99
N GLY A 150 6.68 -0.22 -17.18
CA GLY A 150 5.76 0.58 -17.99
C GLY A 150 4.38 0.80 -17.36
N LEU A 151 4.13 0.20 -16.17
CA LEU A 151 2.84 0.29 -15.48
C LEU A 151 2.73 1.59 -14.67
N PRO A 152 1.51 2.11 -14.49
CA PRO A 152 1.25 3.13 -13.49
C PRO A 152 1.58 2.60 -12.09
N VAL A 153 2.16 3.46 -11.26
CA VAL A 153 2.40 3.21 -9.83
C VAL A 153 1.65 4.23 -9.02
N LEU A 154 0.71 3.76 -8.21
CA LEU A 154 -0.09 4.56 -7.31
C LEU A 154 0.40 4.33 -5.88
N VAL A 155 0.76 5.40 -5.20
CA VAL A 155 1.25 5.31 -3.83
C VAL A 155 0.33 6.06 -2.89
N CYS A 156 -0.21 5.34 -1.91
CA CYS A 156 -0.87 5.94 -0.76
C CYS A 156 0.09 5.89 0.42
N ASN A 157 0.68 7.03 0.76
CA ASN A 157 1.67 7.13 1.83
C ASN A 157 1.05 7.77 3.08
N GLN A 158 1.48 7.31 4.24
CA GLN A 158 1.08 7.87 5.52
C GLN A 158 1.53 9.32 5.64
N THR A 159 0.73 10.14 6.31
CA THR A 159 1.09 11.50 6.72
C THR A 159 0.94 11.65 8.24
N GLY A 160 1.33 12.80 8.75
CA GLY A 160 1.28 13.14 10.18
C GLY A 160 2.62 12.97 10.88
N LYS A 161 2.65 13.34 12.15
CA LYS A 161 3.85 13.28 12.98
C LYS A 161 3.58 12.47 14.22
N THR A 162 4.49 11.58 14.53
CA THR A 162 4.54 10.83 15.77
C THR A 162 5.81 11.19 16.53
N GLU A 163 5.93 10.74 17.77
CA GLU A 163 7.17 10.84 18.56
C GLU A 163 8.38 10.19 17.85
N TRP A 164 8.12 9.17 17.05
CA TRP A 164 9.13 8.32 16.45
C TRP A 164 9.47 8.66 15.00
N MET A 165 8.56 9.32 14.31
CA MET A 165 8.74 9.58 12.88
C MET A 165 7.89 10.75 12.40
N ASP A 166 8.50 11.62 11.62
CA ASP A 166 7.82 12.69 10.90
C ASP A 166 7.43 12.18 9.50
N MET A 167 6.14 11.86 9.35
CA MET A 167 5.55 11.40 8.09
C MET A 167 4.99 12.55 7.24
N THR A 168 5.05 13.81 7.74
CA THR A 168 4.55 14.99 7.00
C THR A 168 5.34 15.26 5.73
N ILE A 169 6.58 14.77 5.66
CA ILE A 169 7.45 14.83 4.47
C ILE A 169 7.21 13.69 3.49
N GLY A 170 6.42 12.67 3.89
CA GLY A 170 6.03 11.57 3.02
C GLY A 170 5.12 12.06 1.90
N GLN A 171 5.27 11.47 0.72
CA GLN A 171 4.48 11.83 -0.45
C GLN A 171 3.58 10.68 -0.88
N SER A 172 2.30 10.99 -1.17
CA SER A 172 1.45 10.15 -2.01
C SER A 172 1.63 10.59 -3.45
N VAL A 173 1.83 9.65 -4.37
CA VAL A 173 2.20 9.98 -5.75
C VAL A 173 1.47 9.11 -6.76
N VAL A 174 1.29 9.67 -7.96
CA VAL A 174 0.92 8.93 -9.16
C VAL A 174 2.06 9.05 -10.16
N ILE A 175 2.55 7.91 -10.61
CA ILE A 175 3.71 7.79 -11.50
C ILE A 175 3.31 7.03 -12.76
N GLU A 176 3.65 7.58 -13.92
CA GLU A 176 3.49 6.92 -15.21
C GLU A 176 4.82 6.95 -15.97
N HIS A 177 5.19 5.82 -16.59
CA HIS A 177 6.40 5.69 -17.40
C HIS A 177 7.67 6.18 -16.69
N GLY A 178 7.78 5.92 -15.39
CA GLY A 178 8.91 6.30 -14.56
C GLY A 178 8.99 7.78 -14.20
N LYS A 179 7.92 8.56 -14.44
CA LYS A 179 7.86 9.98 -14.09
C LYS A 179 6.68 10.30 -13.20
N VAL A 180 6.92 11.11 -12.17
CA VAL A 180 5.84 11.63 -11.35
C VAL A 180 4.89 12.47 -12.20
N LYS A 181 3.63 12.07 -12.23
CA LYS A 181 2.57 12.82 -12.88
C LYS A 181 2.05 13.93 -11.96
N PHE A 182 1.78 13.57 -10.71
CA PHE A 182 1.46 14.50 -9.63
C PHE A 182 1.71 13.84 -8.28
N SER A 183 1.90 14.67 -7.27
CA SER A 183 2.17 14.27 -5.90
C SER A 183 1.41 15.12 -4.90
N TYR A 184 1.27 14.61 -3.70
CA TYR A 184 0.72 15.32 -2.56
C TYR A 184 1.54 14.98 -1.31
N ASN A 185 1.85 16.02 -0.53
CA ASN A 185 2.33 15.90 0.83
C ASN A 185 1.61 16.93 1.71
N GLY A 186 1.41 16.64 2.97
CA GLY A 186 0.76 17.58 3.87
C GLY A 186 -0.19 16.92 4.86
N LYS A 187 -1.30 17.61 5.16
CA LYS A 187 -2.31 17.14 6.12
C LYS A 187 -3.06 15.92 5.60
N GLN A 188 -3.76 15.26 6.52
CA GLN A 188 -4.69 14.18 6.15
C GLN A 188 -5.73 14.69 5.15
N ALA A 189 -5.94 13.93 4.08
CA ALA A 189 -6.89 14.26 3.03
C ALA A 189 -7.30 13.01 2.27
N VAL A 190 -8.45 13.07 1.63
CA VAL A 190 -8.82 12.17 0.55
C VAL A 190 -8.31 12.77 -0.75
N LEU A 191 -7.56 11.99 -1.53
CA LEU A 191 -6.98 12.39 -2.80
C LEU A 191 -7.72 11.68 -3.93
N LEU A 192 -8.44 12.42 -4.75
CA LEU A 192 -9.20 11.87 -5.87
C LEU A 192 -8.49 12.12 -7.19
N PHE A 193 -8.53 11.15 -8.07
CA PHE A 193 -8.07 11.26 -9.45
C PHE A 193 -8.76 10.19 -10.32
N GLU A 194 -8.73 10.40 -11.61
CA GLU A 194 -9.31 9.50 -12.60
C GLU A 194 -8.22 8.74 -13.36
N TRP A 195 -8.45 7.47 -13.53
CA TRP A 195 -7.62 6.55 -14.30
C TRP A 195 -8.50 5.73 -15.25
N ASP A 196 -8.08 5.58 -16.48
CA ASP A 196 -8.76 4.76 -17.49
C ASP A 196 -8.23 3.33 -17.44
N GLU A 197 -9.05 2.40 -17.02
CA GLU A 197 -8.68 0.98 -16.89
C GLU A 197 -8.44 0.30 -18.23
N VAL A 198 -9.01 0.81 -19.31
CA VAL A 198 -8.89 0.24 -20.66
C VAL A 198 -7.54 0.62 -21.29
N THR A 199 -7.20 1.90 -21.22
CA THR A 199 -5.94 2.42 -21.78
C THR A 199 -4.77 2.33 -20.80
N GLY A 200 -5.04 2.16 -19.51
CA GLY A 200 -4.03 2.17 -18.45
C GLY A 200 -3.46 3.57 -18.19
N ILE A 201 -4.13 4.63 -18.63
CA ILE A 201 -3.63 6.01 -18.55
C ILE A 201 -4.36 6.78 -17.44
N VAL A 202 -3.60 7.56 -16.70
CA VAL A 202 -4.16 8.50 -15.70
C VAL A 202 -4.67 9.74 -16.43
N ILE A 203 -5.98 9.98 -16.34
CA ILE A 203 -6.68 11.09 -17.03
C ILE A 203 -6.43 12.41 -16.30
N SER A 204 -6.51 12.41 -14.97
CA SER A 204 -6.32 13.61 -14.16
C SER A 204 -4.93 14.21 -14.33
N LYS A 205 -4.84 15.54 -14.19
CA LYS A 205 -3.57 16.28 -14.22
C LYS A 205 -3.03 16.61 -12.83
N LYS A 206 -3.86 16.44 -11.78
CA LYS A 206 -3.55 16.69 -10.38
C LYS A 206 -4.51 15.90 -9.51
N PHE A 207 -4.22 15.77 -8.22
CA PHE A 207 -5.22 15.33 -7.25
C PHE A 207 -6.28 16.41 -7.03
N GLU A 208 -7.53 16.02 -6.91
CA GLU A 208 -8.52 16.76 -6.16
C GLU A 208 -8.34 16.39 -4.69
N VAL A 209 -8.17 17.40 -3.83
CA VAL A 209 -7.81 17.23 -2.42
C VAL A 209 -8.99 17.61 -1.55
N ILE A 210 -9.49 16.65 -0.77
CA ILE A 210 -10.57 16.86 0.19
C ILE A 210 -9.99 16.67 1.59
N PHE A 211 -9.92 17.74 2.35
CA PHE A 211 -9.44 17.71 3.73
C PHE A 211 -10.47 17.09 4.67
N ILE A 212 -9.99 16.31 5.64
CA ILE A 212 -10.78 15.59 6.65
C ILE A 212 -10.38 16.02 8.07
#